data_7c59db961da5cc224ad9e9e3cf3dc9b4
#
_entry.id   7c59db961da5cc224ad9e9e3cf3dc9b4
#
_cell.length_a   1.000
_cell.length_b   1.000
_cell.length_c   1.000
_cell.angle_alpha   90.00
_cell.angle_beta   90.00
_cell.angle_gamma   90.00
#
_symmetry.space_group_name_H-M   'P 1'
#
loop_
_entity.id
_entity.type
_entity.pdbx_description
1 polymer ?
#
loop_
_entity_poly.entity_id
_entity_poly.type
_entity_poly.pdbx_seq_one_letter_code
_entity_poly.pdbx_strand_id
1 'polypeptide(L)'
;MKKIVIGLMFAVLCTNVFALKLPTGDNVRASDTLMDGDKILEVRIGGDKPANITTPIGVLPALHNQIVTFYPSGALKSLYVNWKDRQTISTPMGDLTVAGELFFYESGSPAKISTTYQSDEGLSKLKIGNIEYTVYNDYEQEIYFYDSGNKDVWQPQRVPYKQGDYRFSFEYTNKSGKFDLSPVKGNASVYEFYPDGSLKGGKLKTSPDFPVMVNGTEVYIKKDSVIEFFSDGSISHFVPDELIQVEQGGLKFTIAAGNDVWLHKDGKIRVANNVKNISSDTVAVGKIAYNSNNISVLKFDEKGNLSGFGVTINKLFDAFYTDGKIKRAVDWTYSALYNLWKTNLPNRQFEAIRTGDAYVKGFSNPKEEDVELHDTYVSIYDKASYSNKKFNLESGDFGAYIANVYFADNGTPTSYTTFKHDLFGNYILDEYGRPIEDTTKKKFTK
;
A
#
# COMPACT_ATOMS: atom_id res chain seq x y z
N MET A 1 -49.59 30.30 -9.07
CA MET A 1 -48.29 30.92 -9.21
C MET A 1 -47.78 31.29 -7.80
N LYS A 2 -46.94 30.47 -7.21
CA LYS A 2 -46.31 30.74 -5.92
C LYS A 2 -44.97 31.39 -6.22
N LYS A 3 -44.80 32.64 -5.79
CA LYS A 3 -43.54 33.39 -5.85
C LYS A 3 -42.61 32.81 -4.81
N ILE A 4 -41.51 32.21 -5.27
CA ILE A 4 -40.35 31.81 -4.43
C ILE A 4 -39.54 33.10 -4.26
N VAL A 5 -39.51 33.63 -3.05
CA VAL A 5 -38.60 34.71 -2.64
C VAL A 5 -37.29 34.02 -2.25
N ILE A 6 -36.27 34.12 -3.13
CA ILE A 6 -34.91 33.75 -2.80
C ILE A 6 -34.33 34.93 -1.99
N GLY A 7 -34.31 34.75 -0.68
CA GLY A 7 -33.58 35.65 0.20
C GLY A 7 -32.07 35.40 0.04
N LEU A 8 -31.36 36.29 -0.65
CA LEU A 8 -29.91 36.38 -0.61
C LEU A 8 -29.52 36.86 0.80
N MET A 9 -29.17 35.92 1.67
CA MET A 9 -28.46 36.23 2.90
C MET A 9 -27.03 36.57 2.53
N PHE A 10 -26.69 37.84 2.43
CA PHE A 10 -25.33 38.34 2.52
C PHE A 10 -24.85 38.05 3.96
N ALA A 11 -24.16 36.93 4.16
CA ALA A 11 -23.40 36.71 5.37
C ALA A 11 -22.23 37.72 5.35
N VAL A 12 -22.36 38.80 6.09
CA VAL A 12 -21.23 39.63 6.51
C VAL A 12 -20.35 38.69 7.34
N LEU A 13 -19.23 38.25 6.79
CA LEU A 13 -18.16 37.55 7.48
C LEU A 13 -17.50 38.49 8.49
N CYS A 14 -18.21 38.80 9.58
CA CYS A 14 -17.54 39.18 10.82
C CYS A 14 -16.90 37.84 11.32
N THR A 15 -15.59 37.74 11.26
CA THR A 15 -14.83 36.67 11.90
C THR A 15 -14.98 36.85 13.42
N ASN A 16 -16.11 36.43 13.96
CA ASN A 16 -16.33 36.39 15.40
C ASN A 16 -15.45 35.31 15.99
N VAL A 17 -14.29 35.69 16.48
CA VAL A 17 -13.41 34.82 17.24
C VAL A 17 -14.01 34.66 18.64
N PHE A 18 -14.31 33.43 19.01
CA PHE A 18 -14.89 33.08 20.31
C PHE A 18 -13.97 32.12 21.11
N ALA A 19 -14.09 32.17 22.43
CA ALA A 19 -13.35 31.27 23.29
C ALA A 19 -14.02 29.87 23.27
N LEU A 20 -13.22 28.83 23.06
CA LEU A 20 -13.68 27.44 22.98
C LEU A 20 -12.75 26.55 23.81
N LYS A 21 -13.33 25.64 24.60
CA LYS A 21 -12.58 24.56 25.25
C LYS A 21 -12.57 23.33 24.35
N LEU A 22 -11.38 22.88 23.97
CA LEU A 22 -11.18 21.70 23.14
C LEU A 22 -11.37 20.39 23.93
N PRO A 23 -11.59 19.25 23.25
CA PRO A 23 -11.60 17.91 23.88
C PRO A 23 -10.29 17.59 24.62
N THR A 24 -9.16 18.14 24.18
CA THR A 24 -7.85 18.03 24.86
C THR A 24 -7.77 18.80 26.18
N GLY A 25 -8.78 19.60 26.49
CA GLY A 25 -8.83 20.45 27.69
C GLY A 25 -8.30 21.88 27.49
N ASP A 26 -7.67 22.14 26.38
CA ASP A 26 -7.09 23.45 26.05
C ASP A 26 -8.18 24.50 25.76
N ASN A 27 -7.92 25.77 26.13
CA ASN A 27 -8.76 26.88 25.75
C ASN A 27 -8.15 27.61 24.57
N VAL A 28 -8.90 27.70 23.47
CA VAL A 28 -8.45 28.37 22.24
C VAL A 28 -9.41 29.48 21.82
N ARG A 29 -8.93 30.35 20.95
CA ARG A 29 -9.79 31.23 20.16
C ARG A 29 -10.15 30.46 18.89
N ALA A 30 -11.44 30.29 18.62
CA ALA A 30 -11.95 29.65 17.42
C ALA A 30 -12.65 30.69 16.52
N SER A 31 -12.50 30.52 15.22
CA SER A 31 -13.25 31.31 14.22
C SER A 31 -14.36 30.48 13.56
N ASP A 32 -14.26 29.15 13.64
CA ASP A 32 -15.24 28.22 13.09
C ASP A 32 -15.14 26.86 13.78
N THR A 33 -16.24 26.09 13.82
CA THR A 33 -16.30 24.74 14.40
C THR A 33 -17.25 23.85 13.61
N LEU A 34 -16.84 22.59 13.40
CA LEU A 34 -17.72 21.53 12.94
C LEU A 34 -18.06 20.61 14.12
N MET A 35 -19.34 20.39 14.36
CA MET A 35 -19.84 19.56 15.45
C MET A 35 -20.65 18.37 14.91
N ASP A 36 -20.57 17.25 15.65
CA ASP A 36 -21.49 16.12 15.52
C ASP A 36 -22.20 15.94 16.88
N GLY A 37 -23.43 16.46 16.97
CA GLY A 37 -24.12 16.64 18.24
C GLY A 37 -23.37 17.59 19.16
N ASP A 38 -22.94 17.10 20.31
CA ASP A 38 -22.11 17.81 21.30
C ASP A 38 -20.61 17.62 21.13
N LYS A 39 -20.20 16.81 20.15
CA LYS A 39 -18.81 16.49 19.89
C LYS A 39 -18.18 17.44 18.89
N ILE A 40 -17.03 17.98 19.24
CA ILE A 40 -16.21 18.78 18.33
C ILE A 40 -15.45 17.85 17.39
N LEU A 41 -15.65 18.00 16.07
CA LEU A 41 -14.90 17.29 15.04
C LEU A 41 -13.79 18.13 14.44
N GLU A 42 -14.05 19.44 14.24
CA GLU A 42 -13.08 20.37 13.68
C GLU A 42 -13.16 21.72 14.35
N VAL A 43 -12.02 22.36 14.51
CA VAL A 43 -11.93 23.73 15.01
C VAL A 43 -10.95 24.51 14.16
N ARG A 44 -11.38 25.60 13.58
CA ARG A 44 -10.48 26.58 12.96
C ARG A 44 -9.95 27.53 14.02
N ILE A 45 -8.63 27.54 14.20
CA ILE A 45 -7.95 28.41 15.17
C ILE A 45 -8.13 29.85 14.74
N GLY A 46 -8.74 30.67 15.61
CA GLY A 46 -8.99 32.09 15.39
C GLY A 46 -7.88 32.97 15.94
N GLY A 47 -7.95 34.27 15.58
CA GLY A 47 -6.96 35.27 16.00
C GLY A 47 -5.74 35.31 15.07
N ASP A 48 -4.69 36.00 15.56
CA ASP A 48 -3.47 36.33 14.81
C ASP A 48 -2.22 35.58 15.31
N LYS A 49 -2.38 34.70 16.31
CA LYS A 49 -1.30 33.95 16.94
C LYS A 49 -1.62 32.46 16.96
N PRO A 50 -0.59 31.60 16.96
CA PRO A 50 -0.77 30.18 17.18
C PRO A 50 -1.41 29.89 18.55
N ALA A 51 -2.18 28.81 18.63
CA ALA A 51 -2.74 28.31 19.87
C ALA A 51 -1.95 27.09 20.36
N ASN A 52 -1.58 27.06 21.62
CA ASN A 52 -0.94 25.88 22.22
C ASN A 52 -1.99 24.79 22.42
N ILE A 53 -1.76 23.62 21.82
CA ILE A 53 -2.62 22.45 21.88
C ILE A 53 -1.86 21.31 22.54
N THR A 54 -2.47 20.70 23.54
CA THR A 54 -2.00 19.46 24.15
C THR A 54 -2.18 18.31 23.17
N THR A 55 -1.07 17.72 22.76
CA THR A 55 -1.06 16.59 21.81
C THR A 55 -0.48 15.33 22.51
N PRO A 56 -0.64 14.16 21.93
CA PRO A 56 0.00 12.94 22.46
C PRO A 56 1.54 13.02 22.60
N ILE A 57 2.17 13.92 21.84
CA ILE A 57 3.64 14.08 21.77
C ILE A 57 4.14 15.35 22.46
N GLY A 58 3.30 16.04 23.23
CA GLY A 58 3.62 17.28 23.93
C GLY A 58 2.71 18.45 23.54
N VAL A 59 2.99 19.62 24.07
CA VAL A 59 2.24 20.83 23.72
C VAL A 59 2.83 21.45 22.46
N LEU A 60 2.01 21.61 21.42
CA LEU A 60 2.43 22.16 20.14
C LEU A 60 1.63 23.42 19.75
N PRO A 61 2.28 24.41 19.09
CA PRO A 61 1.65 25.62 18.63
C PRO A 61 0.90 25.40 17.30
N ALA A 62 -0.40 25.12 17.39
CA ALA A 62 -1.27 25.03 16.20
C ALA A 62 -1.37 26.38 15.49
N LEU A 63 -1.11 26.40 14.18
CA LEU A 63 -1.12 27.62 13.39
C LEU A 63 -2.52 28.25 13.36
N HIS A 64 -2.58 29.57 13.53
CA HIS A 64 -3.82 30.33 13.36
C HIS A 64 -4.37 30.16 11.93
N ASN A 65 -5.68 30.25 11.81
CA ASN A 65 -6.42 30.09 10.56
C ASN A 65 -6.35 28.66 9.94
N GLN A 66 -5.70 27.70 10.61
CA GLN A 66 -5.70 26.29 10.25
C GLN A 66 -6.72 25.50 11.07
N ILE A 67 -7.07 24.32 10.57
CA ILE A 67 -8.04 23.42 11.20
C ILE A 67 -7.31 22.44 12.09
N VAL A 68 -7.78 22.29 13.31
CA VAL A 68 -7.45 21.18 14.23
C VAL A 68 -8.61 20.21 14.19
N THR A 69 -8.35 18.92 13.96
CA THR A 69 -9.38 17.90 13.83
C THR A 69 -9.35 16.90 14.97
N PHE A 70 -10.50 16.32 15.28
CA PHE A 70 -10.69 15.35 16.35
C PHE A 70 -11.45 14.13 15.83
N TYR A 71 -11.24 13.00 16.48
CA TYR A 71 -12.10 11.84 16.35
C TYR A 71 -13.40 12.05 17.13
N PRO A 72 -14.47 11.29 16.83
CA PRO A 72 -15.72 11.33 17.61
C PRO A 72 -15.54 10.98 19.09
N SER A 73 -14.47 10.30 19.46
CA SER A 73 -14.07 10.04 20.86
C SER A 73 -13.52 11.27 21.59
N GLY A 74 -13.18 12.34 20.85
CA GLY A 74 -12.49 13.52 21.35
C GLY A 74 -10.96 13.43 21.30
N ALA A 75 -10.38 12.30 20.85
CA ALA A 75 -8.96 12.19 20.62
C ALA A 75 -8.54 13.14 19.49
N LEU A 76 -7.36 13.76 19.62
CA LEU A 76 -6.79 14.62 18.59
C LEU A 76 -6.46 13.79 17.33
N LYS A 77 -6.91 14.25 16.16
CA LYS A 77 -6.63 13.60 14.87
C LYS A 77 -5.55 14.31 14.08
N SER A 78 -5.62 15.62 13.95
CA SER A 78 -4.59 16.38 13.23
C SER A 78 -4.49 17.83 13.67
N LEU A 79 -3.30 18.41 13.45
CA LEU A 79 -3.05 19.83 13.54
C LEU A 79 -1.92 20.23 12.59
N TYR A 80 -1.77 21.54 12.37
CA TYR A 80 -0.68 22.10 11.58
C TYR A 80 0.18 23.03 12.43
N VAL A 81 1.51 22.80 12.44
CA VAL A 81 2.52 23.64 13.10
C VAL A 81 3.26 24.46 12.05
N ASN A 82 3.32 25.80 12.24
CA ASN A 82 4.07 26.65 11.32
C ASN A 82 5.58 26.36 11.44
N TRP A 83 6.29 26.38 10.33
CA TRP A 83 7.76 26.21 10.31
C TRP A 83 8.50 27.26 11.17
N LYS A 84 7.95 28.47 11.34
CA LYS A 84 8.49 29.52 12.22
C LYS A 84 8.35 29.20 13.70
N ASP A 85 7.31 28.43 14.04
CA ASP A 85 6.99 28.01 15.40
C ASP A 85 7.36 26.55 15.66
N ARG A 86 8.27 25.99 14.81
CA ARG A 86 8.73 24.62 14.91
C ARG A 86 9.22 24.26 16.30
N GLN A 87 8.99 23.04 16.72
CA GLN A 87 9.35 22.53 18.04
C GLN A 87 10.23 21.29 17.88
N THR A 88 11.28 21.18 18.70
CA THR A 88 12.00 19.93 18.85
C THR A 88 11.36 19.12 19.96
N ILE A 89 10.93 17.92 19.63
CA ILE A 89 10.33 16.95 20.56
C ILE A 89 11.25 15.75 20.74
N SER A 90 11.35 15.28 21.97
CA SER A 90 12.04 14.01 22.26
C SER A 90 11.10 12.84 22.01
N THR A 91 11.56 11.89 21.22
CA THR A 91 10.80 10.71 20.83
C THR A 91 11.57 9.44 21.21
N PRO A 92 10.91 8.27 21.23
CA PRO A 92 11.61 6.99 21.44
C PRO A 92 12.68 6.70 20.39
N MET A 93 12.63 7.37 19.23
CA MET A 93 13.59 7.21 18.14
C MET A 93 14.73 8.25 18.17
N GLY A 94 14.63 9.27 19.02
CA GLY A 94 15.54 10.43 19.06
C GLY A 94 14.78 11.74 18.95
N ASP A 95 15.51 12.85 18.90
CA ASP A 95 14.92 14.17 18.82
C ASP A 95 14.48 14.50 17.40
N LEU A 96 13.23 14.94 17.25
CA LEU A 96 12.65 15.40 15.98
C LEU A 96 12.23 16.86 16.06
N THR A 97 12.61 17.65 15.07
CA THR A 97 12.04 19.00 14.89
C THR A 97 10.83 18.92 14.01
N VAL A 98 9.66 19.24 14.56
CA VAL A 98 8.36 19.11 13.90
C VAL A 98 7.84 20.45 13.43
N ALA A 99 7.34 20.47 12.20
CA ALA A 99 6.57 21.56 11.59
C ALA A 99 5.77 20.98 10.43
N GLY A 100 4.69 21.65 10.03
CA GLY A 100 3.78 21.15 9.00
C GLY A 100 2.61 20.39 9.59
N GLU A 101 2.09 19.47 8.84
CA GLU A 101 0.90 18.70 9.20
C GLU A 101 1.25 17.48 10.04
N LEU A 102 0.58 17.31 11.17
CA LEU A 102 0.74 16.20 12.09
C LEU A 102 -0.57 15.44 12.20
N PHE A 103 -0.50 14.12 12.12
CA PHE A 103 -1.66 13.22 12.31
C PHE A 103 -1.38 12.21 13.42
N PHE A 104 -2.44 11.88 14.13
CA PHE A 104 -2.45 10.86 15.17
C PHE A 104 -3.55 9.84 14.89
N TYR A 105 -3.31 8.60 15.27
CA TYR A 105 -4.37 7.61 15.36
C TYR A 105 -5.26 7.88 16.57
N GLU A 106 -6.42 7.28 16.61
CA GLU A 106 -7.37 7.42 17.73
C GLU A 106 -6.79 6.90 19.07
N SER A 107 -5.86 5.96 19.00
CA SER A 107 -5.04 5.47 20.12
C SER A 107 -4.11 6.54 20.72
N GLY A 108 -3.89 7.66 20.01
CA GLY A 108 -2.92 8.70 20.32
C GLY A 108 -1.50 8.40 19.80
N SER A 109 -1.25 7.23 19.20
CA SER A 109 0.04 7.00 18.53
C SER A 109 0.17 7.90 17.30
N PRO A 110 1.40 8.34 16.93
CA PRO A 110 1.58 9.16 15.74
C PRO A 110 1.20 8.35 14.50
N ALA A 111 0.57 9.00 13.52
CA ALA A 111 0.27 8.42 12.21
C ALA A 111 1.16 9.04 11.13
N LYS A 112 1.34 10.37 11.18
CA LYS A 112 2.21 11.11 10.30
C LYS A 112 2.82 12.29 11.07
N ILE A 113 4.12 12.44 10.99
CA ILE A 113 4.84 13.58 11.56
C ILE A 113 5.59 14.27 10.43
N SER A 114 5.22 15.51 10.14
CA SER A 114 6.00 16.36 9.25
C SER A 114 7.19 16.94 10.01
N THR A 115 8.38 16.84 9.43
CA THR A 115 9.62 17.28 10.03
C THR A 115 10.23 18.44 9.25
N THR A 116 11.03 19.25 9.94
CA THR A 116 11.81 20.31 9.34
C THR A 116 13.22 20.30 9.92
N TYR A 117 14.13 21.07 9.33
CA TYR A 117 15.51 21.15 9.82
C TYR A 117 15.60 21.82 11.21
N GLN A 118 16.44 21.21 12.06
CA GLN A 118 16.76 21.75 13.38
C GLN A 118 17.87 22.79 13.30
N SER A 119 18.83 22.59 12.39
CA SER A 119 19.99 23.42 12.13
C SER A 119 20.21 23.58 10.62
N ASP A 120 21.12 24.45 10.23
CA ASP A 120 21.50 24.66 8.83
C ASP A 120 22.05 23.38 8.16
N GLU A 121 22.48 22.37 8.94
CA GLU A 121 22.90 21.08 8.43
C GLU A 121 21.72 20.16 8.07
N GLY A 122 20.52 20.42 8.60
CA GLY A 122 19.27 19.73 8.27
C GLY A 122 19.26 18.21 8.54
N LEU A 123 20.07 17.73 9.49
CA LEU A 123 20.23 16.31 9.78
C LEU A 123 19.67 15.97 11.16
N SER A 124 18.91 14.88 11.24
CA SER A 124 18.52 14.25 12.50
C SER A 124 18.99 12.80 12.53
N LYS A 125 19.36 12.32 13.71
CA LYS A 125 19.69 10.93 13.93
C LYS A 125 18.52 10.24 14.60
N LEU A 126 17.99 9.22 13.93
CA LEU A 126 16.88 8.40 14.43
C LEU A 126 17.37 6.98 14.67
N LYS A 127 17.01 6.43 15.80
CA LYS A 127 17.25 5.03 16.12
C LYS A 127 15.96 4.23 15.89
N ILE A 128 16.01 3.30 14.95
CA ILE A 128 14.89 2.40 14.63
C ILE A 128 15.40 0.97 14.79
N GLY A 129 14.81 0.24 15.74
CA GLY A 129 15.40 -1.03 16.16
C GLY A 129 16.82 -0.85 16.69
N ASN A 130 17.77 -1.60 16.13
CA ASN A 130 19.18 -1.53 16.49
C ASN A 130 20.02 -0.61 15.58
N ILE A 131 19.40 0.09 14.65
CA ILE A 131 20.09 0.85 13.61
C ILE A 131 19.89 2.35 13.84
N GLU A 132 20.99 3.11 13.75
CA GLU A 132 20.94 4.57 13.71
C GLU A 132 20.88 5.03 12.26
N TYR A 133 19.80 5.74 11.92
CA TYR A 133 19.57 6.35 10.62
C TYR A 133 19.85 7.84 10.68
N THR A 134 20.55 8.36 9.70
CA THR A 134 20.64 9.79 9.50
C THR A 134 19.55 10.21 8.53
N VAL A 135 18.62 11.01 9.01
CA VAL A 135 17.50 11.54 8.24
C VAL A 135 17.78 12.99 7.89
N TYR A 136 17.59 13.33 6.63
CA TYR A 136 17.66 14.70 6.21
C TYR A 136 16.27 15.36 6.40
N ASN A 137 16.22 16.36 7.26
CA ASN A 137 15.04 17.16 7.50
C ASN A 137 15.07 18.36 6.56
N ASP A 138 14.48 18.24 5.39
CA ASP A 138 14.19 19.34 4.50
C ASP A 138 12.72 19.80 4.68
N TYR A 139 12.31 20.84 3.98
CA TYR A 139 10.94 21.27 4.01
C TYR A 139 10.00 20.10 3.70
N GLU A 140 9.02 19.89 4.59
CA GLU A 140 7.89 18.97 4.41
C GLU A 140 8.27 17.49 4.22
N GLN A 141 9.33 17.04 4.89
CA GLN A 141 9.60 15.61 4.97
C GLN A 141 8.64 14.95 5.96
N GLU A 142 8.00 13.87 5.54
CA GLU A 142 6.97 13.19 6.32
C GLU A 142 7.45 11.80 6.76
N ILE A 143 7.38 11.55 8.06
CA ILE A 143 7.55 10.21 8.65
C ILE A 143 6.17 9.62 8.89
N TYR A 144 5.91 8.44 8.34
CA TYR A 144 4.68 7.70 8.55
C TYR A 144 4.90 6.58 9.55
N PHE A 145 3.86 6.26 10.31
CA PHE A 145 3.89 5.27 11.37
C PHE A 145 2.73 4.28 11.26
N TYR A 146 2.92 3.08 11.78
CA TYR A 146 1.84 2.15 12.04
C TYR A 146 1.07 2.54 13.31
N ASP A 147 -0.21 2.18 13.39
CA ASP A 147 -0.94 2.29 14.64
C ASP A 147 -0.46 1.21 15.63
N SER A 148 0.28 1.64 16.63
CA SER A 148 0.75 0.75 17.69
C SER A 148 -0.30 0.50 18.79
N GLY A 149 -1.44 1.21 18.76
CA GLY A 149 -2.42 1.21 19.81
C GLY A 149 -1.96 1.91 21.09
N ASN A 150 -0.76 2.49 21.13
CA ASN A 150 -0.17 3.14 22.29
C ASN A 150 0.63 4.39 21.88
N LYS A 151 0.29 5.54 22.46
CA LYS A 151 0.94 6.83 22.18
C LYS A 151 2.45 6.86 22.45
N ASP A 152 2.93 6.04 23.37
CA ASP A 152 4.35 5.98 23.77
C ASP A 152 5.17 4.97 22.96
N VAL A 153 4.51 4.23 22.03
CA VAL A 153 5.15 3.26 21.15
C VAL A 153 5.09 3.79 19.71
N TRP A 154 6.24 4.06 19.14
CA TRP A 154 6.40 4.60 17.79
C TRP A 154 6.94 3.51 16.87
N GLN A 155 6.15 3.14 15.89
CA GLN A 155 6.49 2.11 14.92
C GLN A 155 6.59 2.75 13.52
N PRO A 156 7.77 3.25 13.12
CA PRO A 156 7.93 3.91 11.83
C PRO A 156 7.63 2.93 10.69
N GLN A 157 6.88 3.41 9.72
CA GLN A 157 6.53 2.71 8.48
C GLN A 157 7.39 3.19 7.32
N ARG A 158 7.53 4.52 7.21
CA ARG A 158 8.27 5.17 6.13
C ARG A 158 9.05 6.35 6.70
N VAL A 159 10.34 6.37 6.44
CA VAL A 159 11.24 7.42 6.90
C VAL A 159 11.94 8.05 5.69
N PRO A 160 11.82 9.36 5.48
CA PRO A 160 12.40 10.03 4.32
C PRO A 160 13.92 10.11 4.38
N TYR A 161 14.55 10.22 3.21
CA TYR A 161 15.97 10.52 3.10
C TYR A 161 16.21 11.55 1.98
N LYS A 162 17.37 12.20 1.97
CA LYS A 162 17.73 13.17 0.93
C LYS A 162 18.05 12.45 -0.39
N GLN A 163 17.32 12.78 -1.45
CA GLN A 163 17.58 12.29 -2.78
C GLN A 163 18.95 12.76 -3.28
N GLY A 164 19.78 11.81 -3.73
CA GLY A 164 21.08 12.10 -4.36
C GLY A 164 22.27 12.21 -3.39
N ASP A 165 22.07 12.10 -2.09
CA ASP A 165 23.17 12.08 -1.14
C ASP A 165 23.64 10.66 -0.86
N TYR A 166 24.65 10.20 -1.63
CA TYR A 166 25.26 8.87 -1.50
C TYR A 166 26.02 8.65 -0.18
N ARG A 167 26.11 9.67 0.69
CA ARG A 167 26.74 9.57 2.02
C ARG A 167 25.93 8.78 3.02
N PHE A 168 24.63 8.54 2.75
CA PHE A 168 23.72 7.84 3.64
C PHE A 168 23.54 6.37 3.27
N SER A 169 24.62 5.63 3.12
CA SER A 169 24.57 4.18 3.20
C SER A 169 24.84 3.73 4.61
N PHE A 170 24.31 2.60 4.96
CA PHE A 170 24.57 1.96 6.24
C PHE A 170 24.68 0.45 6.06
N GLU A 171 25.41 -0.16 6.98
CA GLU A 171 25.50 -1.60 7.06
C GLU A 171 24.25 -2.13 7.78
N TYR A 172 23.49 -2.96 7.08
CA TYR A 172 22.35 -3.67 7.62
C TYR A 172 22.70 -5.14 7.82
N THR A 173 22.57 -5.63 9.03
CA THR A 173 22.80 -7.05 9.34
C THR A 173 21.49 -7.69 9.79
N ASN A 174 21.14 -8.79 9.16
CA ASN A 174 20.01 -9.63 9.51
C ASN A 174 20.40 -11.11 9.45
N LYS A 175 19.46 -12.04 9.58
CA LYS A 175 19.75 -13.47 9.54
C LYS A 175 20.31 -13.96 8.19
N SER A 176 20.09 -13.23 7.11
CA SER A 176 20.56 -13.58 5.76
C SER A 176 21.98 -13.08 5.49
N GLY A 177 22.51 -12.17 6.32
CA GLY A 177 23.87 -11.66 6.17
C GLY A 177 24.01 -10.18 6.46
N LYS A 178 25.12 -9.62 5.99
CA LYS A 178 25.50 -8.23 6.13
C LYS A 178 25.45 -7.54 4.77
N PHE A 179 24.70 -6.45 4.67
CA PHE A 179 24.43 -5.72 3.43
C PHE A 179 24.84 -4.26 3.59
N ASP A 180 25.54 -3.71 2.60
CA ASP A 180 25.77 -2.28 2.48
C ASP A 180 24.64 -1.68 1.64
N LEU A 181 23.72 -1.00 2.31
CA LEU A 181 22.48 -0.52 1.74
C LEU A 181 22.46 1.00 1.61
N SER A 182 21.90 1.47 0.52
CA SER A 182 21.40 2.83 0.32
C SER A 182 19.90 2.81 0.12
N PRO A 183 19.21 3.94 0.29
CA PRO A 183 17.77 4.02 0.02
C PRO A 183 17.43 3.68 -1.44
N VAL A 184 16.25 3.10 -1.65
CA VAL A 184 15.75 2.82 -3.01
C VAL A 184 15.41 4.13 -3.70
N LYS A 185 15.94 4.34 -4.90
CA LYS A 185 15.68 5.53 -5.69
C LYS A 185 14.30 5.40 -6.36
N GLY A 186 13.31 6.13 -5.87
CA GLY A 186 11.95 6.20 -6.41
C GLY A 186 11.34 7.57 -6.20
N ASN A 187 10.06 7.75 -6.57
CA ASN A 187 9.34 9.03 -6.41
C ASN A 187 9.16 9.45 -4.94
N ALA A 188 9.32 8.52 -4.00
CA ALA A 188 9.40 8.80 -2.59
C ALA A 188 10.70 8.17 -2.08
N SER A 189 11.71 8.98 -1.88
CA SER A 189 13.01 8.58 -1.33
C SER A 189 12.86 8.24 0.16
N VAL A 190 12.41 7.02 0.46
CA VAL A 190 12.08 6.58 1.82
C VAL A 190 12.68 5.22 2.14
N TYR A 191 13.03 5.02 3.42
CA TYR A 191 13.19 3.68 4.00
C TYR A 191 11.85 3.17 4.47
N GLU A 192 11.54 1.92 4.18
CA GLU A 192 10.33 1.26 4.66
C GLU A 192 10.66 0.20 5.69
N PHE A 193 9.82 0.12 6.73
CA PHE A 193 9.99 -0.77 7.85
C PHE A 193 8.76 -1.63 8.06
N TYR A 194 8.93 -2.75 8.73
CA TYR A 194 7.86 -3.53 9.32
C TYR A 194 7.48 -2.98 10.70
N PRO A 195 6.31 -3.35 11.26
CA PRO A 195 5.89 -2.88 12.58
C PRO A 195 6.87 -3.22 13.72
N ASP A 196 7.66 -4.27 13.58
CA ASP A 196 8.71 -4.65 14.54
C ASP A 196 10.01 -3.84 14.42
N GLY A 197 10.05 -2.89 13.47
CA GLY A 197 11.20 -2.03 13.20
C GLY A 197 12.26 -2.66 12.30
N SER A 198 12.05 -3.88 11.78
CA SER A 198 12.93 -4.47 10.78
C SER A 198 12.78 -3.78 9.43
N LEU A 199 13.90 -3.64 8.70
CA LEU A 199 13.92 -2.96 7.40
C LEU A 199 13.32 -3.85 6.31
N LYS A 200 12.47 -3.28 5.47
CA LYS A 200 11.90 -4.00 4.32
C LYS A 200 12.87 -4.19 3.17
N GLY A 201 13.83 -3.29 2.99
CA GLY A 201 14.79 -3.41 1.91
C GLY A 201 15.58 -2.13 1.65
N GLY A 202 16.39 -2.18 0.59
CA GLY A 202 17.22 -1.08 0.16
C GLY A 202 17.87 -1.36 -1.18
N LYS A 203 18.69 -0.44 -1.64
CA LYS A 203 19.54 -0.61 -2.83
C LYS A 203 20.95 -1.02 -2.40
N LEU A 204 21.44 -2.13 -2.90
CA LEU A 204 22.81 -2.59 -2.63
C LEU A 204 23.83 -1.60 -3.22
N LYS A 205 24.78 -1.14 -2.43
CA LYS A 205 25.93 -0.38 -2.89
C LYS A 205 27.04 -1.26 -3.45
N THR A 206 27.22 -2.40 -2.81
CA THR A 206 28.20 -3.43 -3.19
C THR A 206 27.47 -4.76 -3.33
N SER A 207 27.95 -5.63 -4.20
CA SER A 207 27.49 -7.02 -4.16
C SER A 207 27.91 -7.63 -2.83
N PRO A 208 27.02 -8.37 -2.14
CA PRO A 208 27.44 -9.14 -0.97
C PRO A 208 28.53 -10.13 -1.36
N ASP A 209 29.48 -10.33 -0.47
CA ASP A 209 30.60 -11.29 -0.63
C ASP A 209 30.20 -12.75 -0.28
N PHE A 210 28.92 -12.97 -0.10
CA PHE A 210 28.31 -14.28 0.14
C PHE A 210 27.14 -14.53 -0.83
N PRO A 211 26.90 -15.79 -1.23
CA PRO A 211 25.77 -16.13 -2.06
C PRO A 211 24.47 -16.20 -1.25
N VAL A 212 23.36 -15.94 -1.92
CA VAL A 212 22.01 -16.25 -1.43
C VAL A 212 21.65 -17.67 -1.86
N MET A 213 21.06 -18.45 -0.95
CA MET A 213 20.59 -19.79 -1.26
C MET A 213 19.18 -19.70 -1.86
N VAL A 214 19.05 -20.08 -3.12
CA VAL A 214 17.79 -20.14 -3.85
C VAL A 214 17.51 -21.57 -4.22
N ASN A 215 16.53 -22.18 -3.57
CA ASN A 215 16.18 -23.60 -3.77
C ASN A 215 17.40 -24.54 -3.78
N GLY A 216 18.35 -24.32 -2.87
CA GLY A 216 19.59 -25.09 -2.76
C GLY A 216 20.72 -24.69 -3.72
N THR A 217 20.52 -23.68 -4.57
CA THR A 217 21.53 -23.15 -5.48
C THR A 217 22.12 -21.86 -4.91
N GLU A 218 23.43 -21.74 -4.93
CA GLU A 218 24.13 -20.50 -4.59
C GLU A 218 23.97 -19.45 -5.70
N VAL A 219 23.56 -18.25 -5.33
CA VAL A 219 23.30 -17.15 -6.27
C VAL A 219 23.91 -15.86 -5.73
N TYR A 220 24.74 -15.21 -6.53
CA TYR A 220 25.28 -13.89 -6.22
C TYR A 220 24.32 -12.78 -6.64
N ILE A 221 24.19 -11.77 -5.76
CA ILE A 221 23.27 -10.64 -5.96
C ILE A 221 23.99 -9.51 -6.65
N LYS A 222 23.31 -8.90 -7.60
CA LYS A 222 23.83 -7.81 -8.41
C LYS A 222 23.99 -6.53 -7.59
N LYS A 223 25.16 -5.90 -7.71
CA LYS A 223 25.42 -4.53 -7.24
C LYS A 223 24.42 -3.54 -7.86
N ASP A 224 24.16 -2.47 -7.14
CA ASP A 224 23.23 -1.39 -7.55
C ASP A 224 21.79 -1.83 -7.83
N SER A 225 21.41 -3.05 -7.39
CA SER A 225 20.06 -3.58 -7.47
C SER A 225 19.30 -3.40 -6.14
N VAL A 226 17.98 -3.56 -6.23
CA VAL A 226 17.11 -3.59 -5.05
C VAL A 226 17.17 -4.96 -4.40
N ILE A 227 17.25 -4.99 -3.07
CA ILE A 227 17.05 -6.17 -2.24
C ILE A 227 15.94 -5.89 -1.24
N GLU A 228 15.06 -6.87 -1.03
CA GLU A 228 13.98 -6.76 -0.03
C GLU A 228 14.05 -7.95 0.92
N PHE A 229 13.56 -7.72 2.12
CA PHE A 229 13.55 -8.70 3.20
C PHE A 229 12.12 -8.92 3.71
N PHE A 230 11.86 -10.10 4.24
CA PHE A 230 10.72 -10.34 5.12
C PHE A 230 11.00 -9.77 6.52
N SER A 231 9.97 -9.66 7.34
CA SER A 231 10.08 -9.16 8.73
C SER A 231 11.05 -10.01 9.58
N ASP A 232 11.17 -11.31 9.29
CA ASP A 232 12.11 -12.18 9.96
C ASP A 232 13.57 -12.06 9.46
N GLY A 233 13.83 -11.16 8.51
CA GLY A 233 15.15 -10.89 7.93
C GLY A 233 15.58 -11.87 6.84
N SER A 234 14.72 -12.79 6.38
CA SER A 234 15.00 -13.56 5.17
C SER A 234 14.82 -12.70 3.92
N ILE A 235 15.54 -13.01 2.85
CA ILE A 235 15.42 -12.29 1.59
C ILE A 235 14.08 -12.63 0.94
N SER A 236 13.33 -11.60 0.55
CA SER A 236 12.04 -11.72 -0.17
C SER A 236 12.16 -11.39 -1.65
N HIS A 237 13.11 -10.51 -2.01
CA HIS A 237 13.37 -10.10 -3.39
C HIS A 237 14.85 -9.81 -3.60
N PHE A 238 15.36 -10.18 -4.76
CA PHE A 238 16.71 -9.83 -5.21
C PHE A 238 16.83 -9.86 -6.73
N VAL A 239 17.96 -9.36 -7.23
CA VAL A 239 18.35 -9.40 -8.65
C VAL A 239 19.66 -10.18 -8.77
N PRO A 240 19.74 -11.30 -9.51
CA PRO A 240 20.97 -12.06 -9.68
C PRO A 240 21.97 -11.29 -10.55
N ASP A 241 23.27 -11.43 -10.24
CA ASP A 241 24.37 -10.82 -11.00
C ASP A 241 24.70 -11.63 -12.26
N GLU A 242 24.44 -12.91 -12.22
CA GLU A 242 24.70 -13.85 -13.31
C GLU A 242 23.45 -14.69 -13.66
N LEU A 243 23.51 -15.39 -14.80
CA LEU A 243 22.48 -16.33 -15.18
C LEU A 243 22.45 -17.51 -14.19
N ILE A 244 21.29 -17.81 -13.66
CA ILE A 244 21.09 -18.94 -12.74
C ILE A 244 20.23 -20.03 -13.36
N GLN A 245 20.57 -21.28 -13.06
CA GLN A 245 19.75 -22.44 -13.40
C GLN A 245 19.06 -22.95 -12.16
N VAL A 246 17.77 -23.17 -12.26
CA VAL A 246 16.93 -23.59 -11.14
C VAL A 246 16.08 -24.78 -11.55
N GLU A 247 15.83 -25.67 -10.57
CA GLU A 247 14.82 -26.70 -10.69
C GLU A 247 13.78 -26.52 -9.59
N GLN A 248 12.52 -26.26 -9.97
CA GLN A 248 11.41 -26.11 -9.02
C GLN A 248 10.08 -26.48 -9.69
N GLY A 249 9.17 -27.11 -8.92
CA GLY A 249 7.86 -27.51 -9.41
C GLY A 249 7.92 -28.52 -10.56
N GLY A 250 8.98 -29.33 -10.63
CA GLY A 250 9.20 -30.29 -11.72
C GLY A 250 9.72 -29.66 -13.02
N LEU A 251 10.03 -28.36 -13.01
CA LEU A 251 10.56 -27.63 -14.17
C LEU A 251 12.02 -27.24 -13.91
N LYS A 252 12.87 -27.44 -14.93
CA LYS A 252 14.20 -26.81 -15.01
C LYS A 252 14.07 -25.59 -15.90
N PHE A 253 14.63 -24.48 -15.48
CA PHE A 253 14.62 -23.23 -16.23
C PHE A 253 15.81 -22.35 -15.86
N THR A 254 16.06 -21.34 -16.66
CA THR A 254 17.09 -20.34 -16.38
C THR A 254 16.46 -18.97 -16.12
N ILE A 255 17.06 -18.19 -15.24
CA ILE A 255 16.74 -16.79 -15.00
C ILE A 255 17.94 -15.98 -15.46
N ALA A 256 17.74 -15.04 -16.34
CA ALA A 256 18.82 -14.21 -16.84
C ALA A 256 19.29 -13.22 -15.78
N ALA A 257 20.58 -12.87 -15.79
CA ALA A 257 21.15 -11.83 -14.94
C ALA A 257 20.38 -10.51 -15.05
N GLY A 258 20.28 -9.79 -13.95
CA GLY A 258 19.63 -8.48 -13.91
C GLY A 258 18.12 -8.50 -13.88
N ASN A 259 17.47 -9.64 -13.67
CA ASN A 259 16.01 -9.75 -13.58
C ASN A 259 15.56 -10.06 -12.17
N ASP A 260 14.38 -9.58 -11.83
CA ASP A 260 13.83 -9.71 -10.49
C ASP A 260 13.44 -11.14 -10.15
N VAL A 261 13.78 -11.57 -8.94
CA VAL A 261 13.41 -12.85 -8.34
C VAL A 261 12.81 -12.60 -6.97
N TRP A 262 11.58 -13.06 -6.77
CA TRP A 262 10.91 -13.03 -5.46
C TRP A 262 10.91 -14.42 -4.84
N LEU A 263 11.17 -14.48 -3.55
CA LEU A 263 11.23 -15.71 -2.80
C LEU A 263 10.04 -15.86 -1.84
N HIS A 264 9.81 -17.10 -1.42
CA HIS A 264 9.12 -17.42 -0.18
C HIS A 264 10.12 -17.40 1.00
N LYS A 265 9.61 -17.36 2.23
CA LYS A 265 10.46 -17.34 3.44
C LYS A 265 11.44 -18.51 3.58
N ASP A 266 11.11 -19.64 2.99
CA ASP A 266 11.96 -20.84 2.98
C ASP A 266 13.03 -20.85 1.87
N GLY A 267 13.15 -19.74 1.10
CA GLY A 267 14.14 -19.57 0.03
C GLY A 267 13.73 -20.19 -1.30
N LYS A 268 12.54 -20.79 -1.42
CA LYS A 268 11.99 -21.20 -2.71
C LYS A 268 11.56 -19.99 -3.53
N ILE A 269 11.64 -20.11 -4.86
CA ILE A 269 11.16 -19.08 -5.76
C ILE A 269 9.65 -18.94 -5.64
N ARG A 270 9.17 -17.72 -5.41
CA ARG A 270 7.76 -17.33 -5.49
C ARG A 270 7.41 -16.85 -6.89
N VAL A 271 8.25 -15.96 -7.45
CA VAL A 271 8.11 -15.43 -8.81
C VAL A 271 9.48 -15.31 -9.44
N ALA A 272 9.63 -15.81 -10.63
CA ALA A 272 10.82 -15.63 -11.46
C ALA A 272 10.44 -14.86 -12.73
N ASN A 273 11.13 -13.74 -12.97
CA ASN A 273 10.91 -12.91 -14.15
C ASN A 273 11.98 -13.19 -15.22
N ASN A 274 11.59 -13.04 -16.49
CA ASN A 274 12.42 -13.28 -17.67
C ASN A 274 13.08 -14.67 -17.70
N VAL A 275 12.28 -15.71 -17.40
CA VAL A 275 12.70 -17.09 -17.48
C VAL A 275 12.90 -17.56 -18.92
N LYS A 276 13.85 -18.47 -19.13
CA LYS A 276 14.16 -19.09 -20.42
C LYS A 276 14.51 -20.57 -20.24
N ASN A 277 14.65 -21.26 -21.36
CA ASN A 277 15.11 -22.67 -21.40
C ASN A 277 14.30 -23.57 -20.44
N ILE A 278 12.97 -23.40 -20.44
CA ILE A 278 12.08 -24.25 -19.64
C ILE A 278 12.16 -25.67 -20.21
N SER A 279 12.37 -26.65 -19.36
CA SER A 279 12.61 -28.05 -19.73
C SER A 279 11.41 -28.81 -20.33
N SER A 280 10.28 -28.15 -20.46
CA SER A 280 9.05 -28.73 -21.02
C SER A 280 8.55 -27.87 -22.18
N ASP A 281 8.03 -28.48 -23.25
CA ASP A 281 7.44 -27.76 -24.38
C ASP A 281 6.17 -26.98 -23.98
N THR A 282 5.52 -27.43 -22.92
CA THR A 282 4.33 -26.77 -22.38
C THR A 282 4.45 -26.62 -20.87
N VAL A 283 3.96 -25.50 -20.37
CA VAL A 283 3.78 -25.25 -18.93
C VAL A 283 2.29 -25.29 -18.65
N ALA A 284 1.90 -26.08 -17.66
CA ALA A 284 0.49 -26.28 -17.33
C ALA A 284 0.20 -25.96 -15.86
N VAL A 285 -0.89 -25.24 -15.62
CA VAL A 285 -1.46 -25.03 -14.28
C VAL A 285 -2.96 -25.31 -14.36
N GLY A 286 -3.44 -26.20 -13.51
CA GLY A 286 -4.80 -26.68 -13.58
C GLY A 286 -5.09 -27.34 -14.94
N LYS A 287 -6.06 -26.81 -15.70
CA LYS A 287 -6.43 -27.30 -17.04
C LYS A 287 -5.86 -26.47 -18.18
N ILE A 288 -5.03 -25.49 -17.88
CA ILE A 288 -4.44 -24.60 -18.88
C ILE A 288 -3.01 -25.03 -19.14
N ALA A 289 -2.71 -25.33 -20.39
CA ALA A 289 -1.36 -25.56 -20.87
C ALA A 289 -0.99 -24.49 -21.90
N TYR A 290 0.22 -23.97 -21.80
CA TYR A 290 0.74 -22.92 -22.68
C TYR A 290 2.13 -23.27 -23.18
N ASN A 291 2.43 -22.85 -24.41
CA ASN A 291 3.76 -23.13 -24.99
C ASN A 291 4.84 -22.40 -24.19
N SER A 292 5.82 -23.16 -23.69
CA SER A 292 6.89 -22.66 -22.83
C SER A 292 7.75 -21.58 -23.46
N ASN A 293 7.91 -21.59 -24.79
CA ASN A 293 8.70 -20.59 -25.52
C ASN A 293 8.11 -19.16 -25.43
N ASN A 294 6.82 -19.05 -25.10
CA ASN A 294 6.14 -17.77 -24.94
C ASN A 294 6.02 -17.35 -23.47
N ILE A 295 6.55 -18.15 -22.54
CA ILE A 295 6.51 -17.86 -21.12
C ILE A 295 7.80 -17.17 -20.71
N SER A 296 7.67 -16.06 -20.00
CA SER A 296 8.81 -15.37 -19.40
C SER A 296 8.66 -15.13 -17.90
N VAL A 297 7.52 -15.50 -17.32
CA VAL A 297 7.27 -15.44 -15.87
C VAL A 297 6.75 -16.76 -15.36
N LEU A 298 7.35 -17.27 -14.29
CA LEU A 298 6.84 -18.42 -13.54
C LEU A 298 6.52 -17.99 -12.11
N LYS A 299 5.41 -18.51 -11.57
CA LYS A 299 4.98 -18.27 -10.21
C LYS A 299 4.72 -19.61 -9.50
N PHE A 300 5.19 -19.71 -8.26
CA PHE A 300 5.11 -20.91 -7.45
C PHE A 300 4.40 -20.62 -6.12
N ASP A 301 3.74 -21.63 -5.58
CA ASP A 301 3.16 -21.59 -4.24
C ASP A 301 4.23 -21.81 -3.14
N GLU A 302 3.84 -21.70 -1.88
CA GLU A 302 4.74 -21.91 -0.73
C GLU A 302 5.30 -23.33 -0.66
N LYS A 303 4.63 -24.30 -1.26
CA LYS A 303 5.14 -25.69 -1.36
C LYS A 303 6.15 -25.85 -2.49
N GLY A 304 6.28 -24.86 -3.35
CA GLY A 304 7.14 -24.86 -4.53
C GLY A 304 6.48 -25.44 -5.78
N ASN A 305 5.16 -25.69 -5.76
CA ASN A 305 4.43 -26.12 -6.95
C ASN A 305 4.14 -24.95 -7.86
N LEU A 306 4.13 -25.18 -9.17
CA LEU A 306 3.75 -24.16 -10.14
C LEU A 306 2.29 -23.71 -9.90
N SER A 307 2.10 -22.41 -9.65
CA SER A 307 0.81 -21.80 -9.34
C SER A 307 0.37 -20.76 -10.36
N GLY A 308 1.26 -20.37 -11.28
CA GLY A 308 0.96 -19.41 -12.32
C GLY A 308 2.06 -19.27 -13.35
N PHE A 309 1.75 -18.63 -14.47
CA PHE A 309 2.71 -18.30 -15.51
C PHE A 309 2.23 -17.10 -16.35
N GLY A 310 3.14 -16.45 -17.05
CA GLY A 310 2.82 -15.33 -17.89
C GLY A 310 3.92 -14.95 -18.88
N VAL A 311 3.60 -13.99 -19.74
CA VAL A 311 4.54 -13.43 -20.73
C VAL A 311 5.31 -12.23 -20.17
N THR A 312 4.78 -11.57 -19.15
CA THR A 312 5.44 -10.53 -18.35
C THR A 312 4.86 -10.53 -16.95
N ILE A 313 5.51 -9.84 -16.01
CA ILE A 313 5.02 -9.74 -14.61
C ILE A 313 3.60 -9.14 -14.53
N ASN A 314 3.22 -8.32 -15.48
CA ASN A 314 1.90 -7.69 -15.54
C ASN A 314 0.89 -8.44 -16.42
N LYS A 315 1.29 -9.58 -17.02
CA LYS A 315 0.43 -10.39 -17.91
C LYS A 315 0.58 -11.86 -17.55
N LEU A 316 -0.02 -12.25 -16.45
CA LEU A 316 0.09 -13.61 -15.91
C LEU A 316 -1.26 -14.18 -15.49
N PHE A 317 -1.33 -15.51 -15.47
CA PHE A 317 -2.37 -16.29 -14.83
C PHE A 317 -1.82 -16.76 -13.50
N ASP A 318 -2.37 -16.34 -12.39
CA ASP A 318 -1.76 -16.54 -11.08
C ASP A 318 -2.73 -17.04 -9.98
N ALA A 319 -3.96 -17.30 -10.34
CA ALA A 319 -4.90 -17.98 -9.47
C ALA A 319 -5.84 -18.86 -10.27
N PHE A 320 -6.13 -20.07 -9.73
CA PHE A 320 -6.98 -21.07 -10.34
C PHE A 320 -7.94 -21.64 -9.30
N TYR A 321 -9.13 -22.05 -9.75
CA TYR A 321 -10.04 -22.83 -8.92
C TYR A 321 -9.57 -24.27 -8.83
N THR A 322 -10.10 -25.01 -7.86
CA THR A 322 -9.77 -26.42 -7.66
C THR A 322 -10.11 -27.30 -8.87
N ASP A 323 -11.08 -26.87 -9.70
CA ASP A 323 -11.44 -27.54 -10.95
C ASP A 323 -10.54 -27.13 -12.13
N GLY A 324 -9.53 -26.29 -11.90
CA GLY A 324 -8.55 -25.82 -12.87
C GLY A 324 -9.01 -24.66 -13.75
N LYS A 325 -10.14 -24.03 -13.44
CA LYS A 325 -10.55 -22.77 -14.10
C LYS A 325 -9.67 -21.61 -13.64
N ILE A 326 -9.47 -20.63 -14.52
CA ILE A 326 -8.78 -19.40 -14.16
C ILE A 326 -9.60 -18.64 -13.14
N LYS A 327 -8.98 -18.32 -12.00
CA LYS A 327 -9.56 -17.45 -10.99
C LYS A 327 -9.09 -16.00 -11.13
N ARG A 328 -7.88 -15.81 -11.65
CA ARG A 328 -7.30 -14.49 -11.86
C ARG A 328 -6.40 -14.48 -13.09
N ALA A 329 -6.56 -13.45 -13.90
CA ALA A 329 -5.66 -13.11 -14.98
C ALA A 329 -5.34 -11.61 -14.88
N VAL A 330 -4.05 -11.27 -14.82
CA VAL A 330 -3.58 -9.89 -14.67
C VAL A 330 -3.32 -9.33 -16.06
N ASP A 331 -3.89 -8.14 -16.33
CA ASP A 331 -3.67 -7.32 -17.54
C ASP A 331 -3.85 -8.01 -18.91
N TRP A 332 -4.66 -9.09 -18.93
CA TRP A 332 -5.05 -9.74 -20.16
C TRP A 332 -6.32 -9.11 -20.74
N THR A 333 -6.29 -8.74 -22.02
CA THR A 333 -7.49 -8.25 -22.71
C THR A 333 -8.50 -9.39 -22.88
N TYR A 334 -9.79 -9.08 -22.90
CA TYR A 334 -10.85 -10.05 -23.15
C TYR A 334 -10.61 -10.87 -24.42
N SER A 335 -10.16 -10.23 -25.51
CA SER A 335 -9.85 -10.92 -26.76
C SER A 335 -8.69 -11.90 -26.63
N ALA A 336 -7.64 -11.57 -25.88
CA ALA A 336 -6.52 -12.48 -25.64
C ALA A 336 -6.95 -13.65 -24.77
N LEU A 337 -7.75 -13.41 -23.72
CA LEU A 337 -8.33 -14.45 -22.89
C LEU A 337 -9.29 -15.35 -23.68
N TYR A 338 -10.14 -14.76 -24.52
CA TYR A 338 -11.05 -15.50 -25.41
C TYR A 338 -10.30 -16.40 -26.40
N ASN A 339 -9.23 -15.88 -27.02
CA ASN A 339 -8.42 -16.67 -27.94
C ASN A 339 -7.69 -17.82 -27.25
N LEU A 340 -7.17 -17.59 -26.06
CA LEU A 340 -6.54 -18.63 -25.24
C LEU A 340 -7.56 -19.71 -24.85
N TRP A 341 -8.75 -19.27 -24.42
CA TRP A 341 -9.86 -20.17 -24.09
C TRP A 341 -10.31 -21.00 -25.31
N LYS A 342 -10.50 -20.35 -26.45
CA LYS A 342 -10.94 -21.00 -27.71
C LYS A 342 -9.92 -22.05 -28.18
N THR A 343 -8.64 -21.82 -27.98
CA THR A 343 -7.56 -22.73 -28.42
C THR A 343 -7.25 -23.84 -27.43
N ASN A 344 -7.35 -23.59 -26.11
CA ASN A 344 -6.82 -24.50 -25.08
C ASN A 344 -7.91 -25.09 -24.15
N LEU A 345 -9.14 -24.59 -24.22
CA LEU A 345 -10.24 -25.04 -23.36
C LEU A 345 -11.52 -25.29 -24.17
N PRO A 346 -11.56 -26.29 -25.05
CA PRO A 346 -12.76 -26.59 -25.82
C PRO A 346 -13.92 -26.94 -24.86
N ASN A 347 -15.01 -26.19 -24.95
CA ASN A 347 -16.30 -26.42 -24.31
C ASN A 347 -16.45 -26.07 -22.82
N ARG A 348 -15.71 -25.10 -22.24
CA ARG A 348 -15.93 -24.77 -20.82
C ARG A 348 -15.88 -23.29 -20.49
N GLN A 349 -16.63 -22.98 -19.47
CA GLN A 349 -16.90 -21.71 -18.86
C GLN A 349 -15.64 -21.08 -18.25
N PHE A 350 -15.56 -19.81 -18.42
CA PHE A 350 -14.40 -19.01 -18.18
C PHE A 350 -14.82 -17.85 -17.26
N GLU A 351 -14.18 -17.74 -16.12
CA GLU A 351 -14.32 -16.59 -15.26
C GLU A 351 -13.26 -15.56 -15.65
N ALA A 352 -13.65 -14.56 -16.45
CA ALA A 352 -12.77 -13.46 -16.80
C ALA A 352 -12.80 -12.43 -15.69
N ILE A 353 -11.61 -12.08 -15.20
CA ILE A 353 -11.42 -10.97 -14.29
C ILE A 353 -10.85 -9.84 -15.11
N ARG A 354 -11.61 -8.76 -15.24
CA ARG A 354 -11.16 -7.57 -15.94
C ARG A 354 -10.21 -6.75 -15.08
N THR A 355 -9.26 -6.16 -15.77
CA THR A 355 -8.29 -5.16 -15.41
C THR A 355 -8.75 -4.21 -14.31
N GLY A 356 -7.99 -4.24 -13.24
CA GLY A 356 -8.18 -3.54 -11.99
C GLY A 356 -8.03 -4.55 -10.87
N ASP A 357 -7.56 -4.15 -9.72
CA ASP A 357 -7.22 -5.01 -8.59
C ASP A 357 -8.42 -5.73 -7.93
N ALA A 358 -9.58 -5.75 -8.59
CA ALA A 358 -10.79 -6.37 -8.10
C ALA A 358 -10.94 -7.83 -8.57
N TYR A 359 -11.27 -8.70 -7.62
CA TYR A 359 -11.59 -10.10 -7.87
C TYR A 359 -13.09 -10.27 -8.02
N VAL A 360 -13.55 -10.81 -9.14
CA VAL A 360 -14.95 -11.18 -9.32
C VAL A 360 -15.10 -12.69 -9.10
N LYS A 361 -15.86 -13.09 -8.09
CA LYS A 361 -16.06 -14.48 -7.72
C LYS A 361 -17.48 -14.92 -8.11
N GLY A 362 -17.61 -15.96 -8.92
CA GLY A 362 -18.88 -16.65 -9.07
C GLY A 362 -19.59 -16.60 -10.41
N PHE A 363 -18.93 -16.21 -11.52
CA PHE A 363 -19.54 -16.38 -12.84
C PHE A 363 -19.38 -17.80 -13.35
N SER A 364 -20.47 -18.52 -13.47
CA SER A 364 -20.50 -19.82 -14.13
C SER A 364 -20.70 -19.73 -15.65
N ASN A 365 -21.02 -18.55 -16.19
CA ASN A 365 -21.27 -18.36 -17.62
C ASN A 365 -20.94 -16.94 -18.09
N PRO A 366 -19.71 -16.64 -18.53
CA PRO A 366 -19.31 -15.31 -18.95
C PRO A 366 -19.84 -14.92 -20.35
N LYS A 367 -20.77 -15.67 -20.89
CA LYS A 367 -21.24 -15.41 -22.24
C LYS A 367 -21.88 -14.06 -22.43
N GLU A 368 -22.31 -13.37 -21.39
CA GLU A 368 -23.29 -12.31 -21.60
C GLU A 368 -23.17 -11.06 -20.69
N GLU A 369 -22.22 -10.99 -19.72
CA GLU A 369 -22.22 -9.88 -18.77
C GLU A 369 -20.83 -9.27 -18.60
N ASP A 370 -20.70 -8.00 -18.94
CA ASP A 370 -19.52 -7.20 -18.63
C ASP A 370 -19.71 -6.51 -17.27
N VAL A 371 -18.81 -6.78 -16.32
CA VAL A 371 -18.77 -6.11 -15.03
C VAL A 371 -17.77 -4.97 -15.10
N GLU A 372 -18.20 -3.78 -14.76
CA GLU A 372 -17.36 -2.59 -14.68
C GLU A 372 -17.39 -2.02 -13.26
N LEU A 373 -16.22 -1.70 -12.73
CA LEU A 373 -16.07 -1.00 -11.46
C LEU A 373 -15.99 0.50 -11.74
N HIS A 374 -16.87 1.26 -11.11
CA HIS A 374 -16.88 2.71 -11.14
C HIS A 374 -16.62 3.26 -9.73
N ASP A 375 -16.33 4.55 -9.61
CA ASP A 375 -15.96 5.16 -8.34
C ASP A 375 -16.95 4.86 -7.21
N THR A 376 -18.24 4.88 -7.49
CA THR A 376 -19.29 4.75 -6.47
C THR A 376 -20.30 3.62 -6.72
N TYR A 377 -20.12 2.84 -7.77
CA TYR A 377 -21.02 1.74 -8.13
C TYR A 377 -20.32 0.66 -8.95
N VAL A 378 -20.90 -0.52 -8.96
CA VAL A 378 -20.59 -1.59 -9.90
C VAL A 378 -21.67 -1.59 -10.96
N SER A 379 -21.30 -1.64 -12.25
CA SER A 379 -22.26 -1.85 -13.34
C SER A 379 -22.10 -3.22 -13.96
N ILE A 380 -23.23 -3.81 -14.35
CA ILE A 380 -23.29 -5.05 -15.11
C ILE A 380 -24.04 -4.79 -16.40
N TYR A 381 -23.39 -5.06 -17.52
CA TYR A 381 -24.03 -4.96 -18.81
C TYR A 381 -24.89 -6.19 -19.08
N ASP A 382 -26.19 -6.01 -19.14
CA ASP A 382 -27.17 -7.04 -19.49
C ASP A 382 -27.41 -6.98 -21.00
N LYS A 383 -26.91 -7.96 -21.74
CA LYS A 383 -27.07 -8.04 -23.19
C LYS A 383 -28.53 -8.31 -23.62
N ALA A 384 -29.34 -8.92 -22.78
CA ALA A 384 -30.71 -9.19 -23.08
C ALA A 384 -31.55 -7.90 -23.11
N SER A 385 -31.25 -6.96 -22.23
CA SER A 385 -31.90 -5.65 -22.16
C SER A 385 -31.13 -4.52 -22.82
N TYR A 386 -29.89 -4.77 -23.31
CA TYR A 386 -28.97 -3.77 -23.85
C TYR A 386 -28.74 -2.58 -22.88
N SER A 387 -28.72 -2.85 -21.59
CA SER A 387 -28.64 -1.82 -20.55
C SER A 387 -27.68 -2.21 -19.44
N ASN A 388 -27.07 -1.20 -18.81
CA ASN A 388 -26.26 -1.38 -17.62
C ASN A 388 -27.13 -1.30 -16.36
N LYS A 389 -27.10 -2.34 -15.54
CA LYS A 389 -27.67 -2.33 -14.19
C LYS A 389 -26.61 -1.81 -13.22
N LYS A 390 -26.95 -0.80 -12.44
CA LYS A 390 -26.07 -0.18 -11.44
C LYS A 390 -26.37 -0.73 -10.05
N PHE A 391 -25.31 -0.98 -9.30
CA PHE A 391 -25.33 -1.43 -7.90
C PHE A 391 -24.44 -0.49 -7.10
N ASN A 392 -25.06 0.41 -6.31
CA ASN A 392 -24.33 1.44 -5.60
C ASN A 392 -23.55 0.84 -4.43
N LEU A 393 -22.34 1.35 -4.22
CA LEU A 393 -21.53 1.04 -3.05
C LEU A 393 -22.09 1.75 -1.81
N GLU A 394 -21.70 1.30 -0.62
CA GLU A 394 -21.97 2.03 0.62
C GLU A 394 -21.26 3.39 0.58
N SER A 395 -21.83 4.37 1.28
CA SER A 395 -21.26 5.72 1.35
C SER A 395 -19.85 5.68 1.94
N GLY A 396 -18.89 6.26 1.23
CA GLY A 396 -17.48 6.27 1.60
C GLY A 396 -16.64 5.16 0.97
N ASP A 397 -17.27 4.17 0.30
CA ASP A 397 -16.53 3.17 -0.46
C ASP A 397 -16.33 3.61 -1.91
N PHE A 398 -15.21 3.21 -2.48
CA PHE A 398 -14.83 3.49 -3.87
C PHE A 398 -14.53 2.21 -4.62
N GLY A 399 -14.88 2.17 -5.90
CA GLY A 399 -14.67 1.00 -6.76
C GLY A 399 -13.22 0.55 -6.82
N ALA A 400 -12.26 1.48 -6.76
CA ALA A 400 -10.83 1.18 -6.70
C ALA A 400 -10.43 0.34 -5.48
N TYR A 401 -11.23 0.37 -4.40
CA TYR A 401 -10.95 -0.34 -3.16
C TYR A 401 -11.63 -1.70 -3.04
N ILE A 402 -12.43 -2.08 -4.04
CA ILE A 402 -13.12 -3.37 -4.03
C ILE A 402 -12.11 -4.51 -4.19
N ALA A 403 -12.11 -5.45 -3.24
CA ALA A 403 -11.33 -6.67 -3.30
C ALA A 403 -12.09 -7.80 -4.02
N ASN A 404 -13.38 -8.00 -3.67
CA ASN A 404 -14.22 -9.03 -4.28
C ASN A 404 -15.66 -8.55 -4.42
N VAL A 405 -16.33 -9.00 -5.50
CA VAL A 405 -17.79 -8.91 -5.67
C VAL A 405 -18.37 -10.33 -5.63
N TYR A 406 -19.42 -10.52 -4.85
CA TYR A 406 -20.10 -11.80 -4.69
C TYR A 406 -21.46 -11.74 -5.40
N PHE A 407 -21.80 -12.83 -6.08
CA PHE A 407 -22.99 -12.93 -6.90
C PHE A 407 -23.92 -14.05 -6.39
N ALA A 408 -25.21 -13.88 -6.59
CA ALA A 408 -26.18 -14.95 -6.49
C ALA A 408 -26.07 -15.87 -7.73
N ASP A 409 -26.71 -17.04 -7.68
CA ASP A 409 -26.71 -18.02 -8.77
C ASP A 409 -27.29 -17.46 -10.10
N ASN A 410 -28.14 -16.45 -10.00
CA ASN A 410 -28.74 -15.77 -11.15
C ASN A 410 -27.86 -14.63 -11.72
N GLY A 411 -26.59 -14.49 -11.24
CA GLY A 411 -25.66 -13.45 -11.68
C GLY A 411 -25.86 -12.07 -11.07
N THR A 412 -26.81 -11.90 -10.12
CA THR A 412 -27.01 -10.60 -9.47
C THR A 412 -25.97 -10.38 -8.38
N PRO A 413 -25.25 -9.23 -8.35
CA PRO A 413 -24.33 -8.89 -7.25
C PRO A 413 -25.11 -8.79 -5.93
N THR A 414 -24.59 -9.45 -4.89
CA THR A 414 -25.23 -9.51 -3.57
C THR A 414 -24.45 -8.74 -2.50
N SER A 415 -23.15 -8.76 -2.60
CA SER A 415 -22.24 -8.14 -1.65
C SER A 415 -20.85 -7.97 -2.25
N TYR A 416 -20.03 -7.19 -1.57
CA TYR A 416 -18.62 -6.99 -1.94
C TYR A 416 -17.76 -6.92 -0.67
N THR A 417 -16.46 -7.07 -0.85
CA THR A 417 -15.43 -6.78 0.16
C THR A 417 -14.48 -5.72 -0.38
N THR A 418 -13.81 -5.01 0.52
CA THR A 418 -12.82 -3.99 0.16
C THR A 418 -11.43 -4.43 0.63
N PHE A 419 -10.39 -3.79 0.12
CA PHE A 419 -9.07 -3.88 0.71
C PHE A 419 -8.98 -3.01 1.97
N LYS A 420 -8.14 -3.39 2.93
CA LYS A 420 -7.83 -2.57 4.10
C LYS A 420 -6.96 -1.39 3.70
N HIS A 421 -7.26 -0.23 4.30
CA HIS A 421 -6.54 1.01 4.07
C HIS A 421 -6.06 1.59 5.38
N ASP A 422 -4.96 2.32 5.31
CA ASP A 422 -4.49 3.16 6.41
C ASP A 422 -5.29 4.48 6.48
N LEU A 423 -4.95 5.33 7.44
CA LEU A 423 -5.60 6.63 7.65
C LEU A 423 -5.47 7.57 6.43
N PHE A 424 -4.52 7.33 5.55
CA PHE A 424 -4.22 8.16 4.37
C PHE A 424 -4.77 7.57 3.07
N GLY A 425 -5.53 6.46 3.15
CA GLY A 425 -6.11 5.78 2.00
C GLY A 425 -5.14 4.88 1.23
N ASN A 426 -3.94 4.62 1.77
CA ASN A 426 -3.02 3.66 1.17
C ASN A 426 -3.41 2.23 1.55
N TYR A 427 -3.20 1.29 0.64
CA TYR A 427 -3.44 -0.13 0.93
C TYR A 427 -2.54 -0.62 2.08
N ILE A 428 -3.13 -1.34 3.03
CA ILE A 428 -2.37 -2.12 4.00
C ILE A 428 -1.94 -3.41 3.29
N LEU A 429 -0.63 -3.63 3.19
CA LEU A 429 -0.06 -4.75 2.45
C LEU A 429 0.33 -5.88 3.41
N ASP A 430 0.21 -7.12 2.93
CA ASP A 430 0.78 -8.29 3.59
C ASP A 430 2.32 -8.32 3.42
N GLU A 431 2.96 -9.31 4.02
CA GLU A 431 4.42 -9.49 3.94
C GLU A 431 4.95 -9.74 2.51
N TYR A 432 4.08 -10.02 1.56
CA TYR A 432 4.40 -10.19 0.14
C TYR A 432 4.09 -8.94 -0.70
N GLY A 433 3.75 -7.82 -0.06
CA GLY A 433 3.39 -6.57 -0.72
C GLY A 433 2.02 -6.58 -1.40
N ARG A 434 1.12 -7.51 -1.03
CA ARG A 434 -0.23 -7.60 -1.58
C ARG A 434 -1.23 -6.88 -0.68
N PRO A 435 -2.21 -6.15 -1.23
CA PRO A 435 -3.27 -5.56 -0.43
C PRO A 435 -4.02 -6.62 0.38
N ILE A 436 -4.22 -6.34 1.67
CA ILE A 436 -4.96 -7.23 2.58
C ILE A 436 -6.44 -6.97 2.40
N GLU A 437 -7.23 -8.04 2.14
CA GLU A 437 -8.68 -7.94 2.07
C GLU A 437 -9.28 -7.71 3.47
N ASP A 438 -10.20 -6.75 3.56
CA ASP A 438 -11.15 -6.68 4.66
C ASP A 438 -12.26 -7.70 4.39
N THR A 439 -12.31 -8.75 5.16
CA THR A 439 -13.26 -9.86 4.96
C THR A 439 -14.70 -9.50 5.33
N THR A 440 -14.95 -8.29 5.83
CA THR A 440 -16.29 -7.79 6.13
C THR A 440 -17.09 -7.61 4.84
N LYS A 441 -18.15 -8.40 4.68
CA LYS A 441 -19.04 -8.28 3.53
C LYS A 441 -19.98 -7.10 3.67
N LYS A 442 -19.90 -6.20 2.72
CA LYS A 442 -20.79 -5.04 2.59
C LYS A 442 -21.89 -5.33 1.57
N LYS A 443 -23.07 -4.72 1.73
CA LYS A 443 -24.19 -4.87 0.80
C LYS A 443 -24.23 -3.69 -0.15
N PHE A 444 -24.68 -3.94 -1.38
CA PHE A 444 -24.98 -2.84 -2.28
C PHE A 444 -26.19 -2.05 -1.77
N THR A 445 -26.10 -0.73 -1.87
CA THR A 445 -27.21 0.18 -1.54
C THR A 445 -28.13 0.35 -2.74
N LYS A 446 -29.41 0.63 -2.47
CA LYS A 446 -30.40 0.85 -3.53
C LYS A 446 -30.25 2.23 -4.20
#